data_29f217947957b366b3ff26bf14067537
#
_entry.id   29f217947957b366b3ff26bf14067537
#
_cell.length_a   1.000
_cell.length_b   1.000
_cell.length_c   1.000
_cell.angle_alpha   90.00
_cell.angle_beta   90.00
_cell.angle_gamma   90.00
#
_symmetry.space_group_name_H-M   'P 1'
#
loop_
_entity.id
_entity.type
_entity.pdbx_description
1 polymer ?
#
loop_
_entity_poly.entity_id
_entity_poly.type
_entity_poly.pdbx_seq_one_letter_code
_entity_poly.pdbx_strand_id
1 'polypeptide(L)'
;DNFWRQAALSFSLASICRDNLPSPKTGKKMQQEIKRRYPRSYYLFRYFLEKFNPQYINSTYYYLPFFLLMMSTSSAVESVHYNAILLAHGKSTASSIQQVVNTLCGNYIFEAFDMPIDVSLEQINAYVQEYLSNQSSSAKGNIVLFDMGSLRQMFREIKKVSDQELIVVNNVSTAMALDIGLRIQRNDPFQTIAEASEGYGVTTEAQYYEGLSNRKNIIVSCMSGVGLSEELKKLMDATLSPPLEVIAVDYKQLHTLLSNNDRKFFSNTQLILTTTDVSDDIGRDIGIDIFNVYNAFDRASSLKMQSVLRKAGESQASIDTFIDRLVRFLSIE
;
A
#
# COMPACT_ATOMS: atom_id res chain seq x y z
N ASP A 1 -4.34 -39.45 3.37
CA ASP A 1 -5.44 -40.39 3.21
C ASP A 1 -6.56 -40.27 4.25
N ASN A 2 -6.23 -40.03 5.51
CA ASN A 2 -7.23 -39.97 6.57
C ASN A 2 -8.19 -38.77 6.43
N PHE A 3 -7.68 -37.61 6.02
CA PHE A 3 -8.49 -36.41 5.80
C PHE A 3 -9.59 -36.64 4.77
N TRP A 4 -9.28 -37.21 3.61
CA TRP A 4 -10.26 -37.44 2.55
C TRP A 4 -11.32 -38.47 2.94
N ARG A 5 -10.95 -39.50 3.73
CA ARG A 5 -11.91 -40.47 4.26
C ARG A 5 -12.88 -39.81 5.23
N GLN A 6 -12.35 -38.95 6.14
CA GLN A 6 -13.17 -38.22 7.10
C GLN A 6 -14.09 -37.19 6.40
N ALA A 7 -13.58 -36.50 5.39
CA ALA A 7 -14.38 -35.60 4.59
C ALA A 7 -15.54 -36.34 3.89
N ALA A 8 -15.23 -37.43 3.20
CA ALA A 8 -16.24 -38.26 2.54
C ALA A 8 -17.30 -38.80 3.52
N LEU A 9 -16.86 -39.28 4.70
CA LEU A 9 -17.76 -39.75 5.76
C LEU A 9 -18.66 -38.63 6.28
N SER A 10 -18.09 -37.44 6.52
CA SER A 10 -18.82 -36.27 7.02
C SER A 10 -19.89 -35.82 6.04
N PHE A 11 -19.57 -35.74 4.74
CA PHE A 11 -20.53 -35.39 3.70
C PHE A 11 -21.61 -36.46 3.51
N SER A 12 -21.25 -37.75 3.60
CA SER A 12 -22.20 -38.85 3.53
C SER A 12 -23.17 -38.81 4.69
N LEU A 13 -22.69 -38.59 5.92
CA LEU A 13 -23.54 -38.46 7.12
C LEU A 13 -24.49 -37.28 7.00
N ALA A 14 -24.01 -36.13 6.54
CA ALA A 14 -24.86 -34.97 6.31
C ALA A 14 -25.98 -35.24 5.27
N SER A 15 -25.65 -36.01 4.23
CA SER A 15 -26.64 -36.40 3.24
C SER A 15 -27.73 -37.32 3.83
N ILE A 16 -27.34 -38.27 4.67
CA ILE A 16 -28.29 -39.20 5.34
C ILE A 16 -29.14 -38.45 6.37
N CYS A 17 -28.55 -37.48 7.10
CA CYS A 17 -29.21 -36.73 8.17
C CYS A 17 -29.97 -35.48 7.62
N ARG A 18 -30.17 -35.35 6.34
CA ARG A 18 -30.73 -34.14 5.69
C ARG A 18 -32.02 -33.63 6.32
N ASP A 19 -32.90 -34.51 6.67
CA ASP A 19 -34.23 -34.17 7.21
C ASP A 19 -34.21 -33.81 8.72
N ASN A 20 -33.08 -34.04 9.40
CA ASN A 20 -32.85 -33.72 10.80
C ASN A 20 -31.82 -32.57 11.03
N LEU A 21 -31.62 -31.74 10.03
CA LEU A 21 -30.69 -30.62 10.14
C LEU A 21 -31.21 -29.54 11.10
N PRO A 22 -30.32 -28.80 11.78
CA PRO A 22 -30.70 -27.71 12.64
C PRO A 22 -31.48 -26.63 11.89
N SER A 23 -32.39 -25.94 12.55
CA SER A 23 -33.07 -24.79 11.98
C SER A 23 -32.06 -23.73 11.52
N PRO A 24 -32.38 -22.87 10.52
CA PRO A 24 -31.48 -21.79 10.06
C PRO A 24 -30.98 -20.89 11.19
N LYS A 25 -31.81 -20.64 12.20
CA LYS A 25 -31.43 -19.84 13.39
C LYS A 25 -30.39 -20.55 14.25
N THR A 26 -30.57 -21.85 14.48
CA THR A 26 -29.60 -22.67 15.20
C THR A 26 -28.31 -22.81 14.43
N GLY A 27 -28.37 -23.02 13.12
CA GLY A 27 -27.21 -23.09 12.24
C GLY A 27 -26.35 -21.83 12.27
N LYS A 28 -26.98 -20.65 12.27
CA LYS A 28 -26.27 -19.36 12.40
C LYS A 28 -25.55 -19.22 13.76
N LYS A 29 -26.21 -19.63 14.86
CA LYS A 29 -25.58 -19.61 16.19
C LYS A 29 -24.38 -20.57 16.26
N MET A 30 -24.53 -21.77 15.71
CA MET A 30 -23.43 -22.75 15.62
C MET A 30 -22.26 -22.18 14.79
N GLN A 31 -22.55 -21.55 13.66
CA GLN A 31 -21.53 -20.92 12.83
C GLN A 31 -20.75 -19.84 13.58
N GLN A 32 -21.44 -18.97 14.32
CA GLN A 32 -20.81 -17.94 15.12
C GLN A 32 -19.89 -18.52 16.22
N GLU A 33 -20.37 -19.57 16.90
CA GLU A 33 -19.60 -20.24 17.94
C GLU A 33 -18.37 -20.98 17.37
N ILE A 34 -18.51 -21.62 16.21
CA ILE A 34 -17.41 -22.26 15.49
C ILE A 34 -16.38 -21.20 15.07
N LYS A 35 -16.83 -20.09 14.49
CA LYS A 35 -15.95 -19.00 14.09
C LYS A 35 -15.17 -18.45 15.29
N ARG A 36 -15.82 -18.33 16.44
CA ARG A 36 -15.20 -17.82 17.67
C ARG A 36 -14.16 -18.77 18.25
N ARG A 37 -14.46 -20.08 18.30
CA ARG A 37 -13.58 -21.09 18.94
C ARG A 37 -12.50 -21.64 18.01
N TYR A 38 -12.78 -21.68 16.72
CA TYR A 38 -11.95 -22.33 15.71
C TYR A 38 -11.82 -21.43 14.46
N PRO A 39 -11.26 -20.21 14.59
CA PRO A 39 -11.25 -19.21 13.53
C PRO A 39 -10.46 -19.65 12.29
N ARG A 40 -9.36 -20.40 12.48
CA ARG A 40 -8.52 -20.88 11.39
C ARG A 40 -9.18 -21.99 10.61
N SER A 41 -9.73 -22.99 11.32
CA SER A 41 -10.49 -24.07 10.69
C SER A 41 -11.71 -23.54 9.95
N TYR A 42 -12.41 -22.56 10.53
CA TYR A 42 -13.55 -21.91 9.89
C TYR A 42 -13.14 -21.16 8.62
N TYR A 43 -12.02 -20.42 8.66
CA TYR A 43 -11.48 -19.70 7.49
C TYR A 43 -11.12 -20.67 6.36
N LEU A 44 -10.33 -21.70 6.65
CA LEU A 44 -9.91 -22.69 5.67
C LEU A 44 -11.10 -23.39 5.01
N PHE A 45 -12.10 -23.73 5.82
CA PHE A 45 -13.30 -24.34 5.28
C PHE A 45 -14.12 -23.41 4.37
N ARG A 46 -14.31 -22.16 4.78
CA ARG A 46 -14.97 -21.18 3.91
C ARG A 46 -14.23 -21.01 2.59
N TYR A 47 -12.92 -20.88 2.66
CA TYR A 47 -12.08 -20.81 1.48
C TYR A 47 -12.25 -22.04 0.56
N PHE A 48 -12.30 -23.22 1.16
CA PHE A 48 -12.58 -24.47 0.43
C PHE A 48 -13.95 -24.45 -0.22
N LEU A 49 -15.01 -24.08 0.50
CA LEU A 49 -16.38 -23.99 -0.05
C LEU A 49 -16.47 -22.96 -1.20
N GLU A 50 -15.82 -21.81 -1.06
CA GLU A 50 -15.78 -20.77 -2.10
C GLU A 50 -15.17 -21.28 -3.40
N LYS A 51 -14.16 -22.11 -3.29
CA LYS A 51 -13.50 -22.73 -4.46
C LYS A 51 -14.27 -23.92 -5.02
N PHE A 52 -14.86 -24.73 -4.16
CA PHE A 52 -15.52 -25.99 -4.54
C PHE A 52 -16.97 -25.77 -4.98
N ASN A 53 -17.76 -25.01 -4.23
CA ASN A 53 -19.16 -24.74 -4.53
C ASN A 53 -19.70 -23.48 -3.84
N PRO A 54 -19.55 -22.29 -4.46
CA PRO A 54 -19.89 -20.99 -3.86
C PRO A 54 -21.37 -20.88 -3.41
N GLN A 55 -22.28 -21.56 -4.09
CA GLN A 55 -23.73 -21.49 -3.78
C GLN A 55 -24.07 -22.06 -2.40
N TYR A 56 -23.20 -22.85 -1.80
CA TYR A 56 -23.45 -23.51 -0.51
C TYR A 56 -22.84 -22.80 0.70
N ILE A 57 -22.12 -21.71 0.52
CA ILE A 57 -21.46 -20.95 1.60
C ILE A 57 -22.44 -20.56 2.72
N ASN A 58 -23.68 -20.24 2.38
CA ASN A 58 -24.71 -19.83 3.33
C ASN A 58 -25.71 -20.95 3.67
N SER A 59 -25.50 -22.17 3.18
CA SER A 59 -26.38 -23.28 3.42
C SER A 59 -26.08 -23.95 4.76
N THR A 60 -27.08 -24.03 5.66
CA THR A 60 -26.98 -24.77 6.93
C THR A 60 -26.67 -26.26 6.74
N TYR A 61 -26.96 -26.81 5.55
CA TYR A 61 -26.69 -28.19 5.19
C TYR A 61 -25.21 -28.57 5.31
N TYR A 62 -24.29 -27.64 5.02
CA TYR A 62 -22.85 -27.93 5.02
C TYR A 62 -22.15 -27.68 6.38
N TYR A 63 -22.84 -27.12 7.36
CA TYR A 63 -22.21 -26.91 8.68
C TYR A 63 -21.98 -28.21 9.46
N LEU A 64 -22.84 -29.21 9.32
CA LEU A 64 -22.67 -30.46 10.01
C LEU A 64 -21.46 -31.26 9.50
N PRO A 65 -21.30 -31.54 8.19
CA PRO A 65 -20.10 -32.21 7.70
C PRO A 65 -18.82 -31.40 7.97
N PHE A 66 -18.91 -30.08 7.93
CA PHE A 66 -17.81 -29.24 8.30
C PHE A 66 -17.43 -29.35 9.77
N PHE A 67 -18.41 -29.30 10.66
CA PHE A 67 -18.16 -29.45 12.08
C PHE A 67 -17.50 -30.80 12.41
N LEU A 68 -17.94 -31.86 11.78
CA LEU A 68 -17.35 -33.19 11.97
C LEU A 68 -15.91 -33.27 11.43
N LEU A 69 -15.68 -32.68 10.26
CA LEU A 69 -14.33 -32.62 9.69
C LEU A 69 -13.40 -31.77 10.56
N MET A 70 -13.89 -30.64 11.04
CA MET A 70 -13.16 -29.73 11.91
C MET A 70 -12.78 -30.34 13.24
N MET A 71 -13.69 -31.09 13.86
CA MET A 71 -13.42 -31.82 15.12
C MET A 71 -12.26 -32.81 14.98
N SER A 72 -12.02 -33.34 13.78
CA SER A 72 -10.94 -34.27 13.52
C SER A 72 -9.60 -33.62 13.20
N THR A 73 -9.59 -32.35 12.80
CA THR A 73 -8.39 -31.65 12.34
C THR A 73 -8.05 -30.40 13.16
N SER A 74 -8.95 -29.95 14.05
CA SER A 74 -8.83 -28.65 14.74
C SER A 74 -7.54 -28.52 15.58
N SER A 75 -7.08 -29.57 16.22
CA SER A 75 -5.86 -29.50 17.03
C SER A 75 -4.61 -29.16 16.20
N ALA A 76 -4.55 -29.63 14.97
CA ALA A 76 -3.43 -29.32 14.06
C ALA A 76 -3.58 -27.93 13.40
N VAL A 77 -4.81 -27.57 13.01
CA VAL A 77 -5.09 -26.32 12.29
C VAL A 77 -5.08 -25.10 13.22
N GLU A 78 -5.61 -25.25 14.44
CA GLU A 78 -5.64 -24.16 15.42
C GLU A 78 -4.33 -23.99 16.20
N SER A 79 -3.40 -24.95 16.10
CA SER A 79 -2.07 -24.81 16.69
C SER A 79 -1.24 -23.82 15.88
N VAL A 80 -0.89 -22.70 16.50
CA VAL A 80 -0.07 -21.66 15.89
C VAL A 80 1.21 -21.43 16.65
N HIS A 81 2.23 -20.99 15.94
CA HIS A 81 3.51 -20.64 16.54
C HIS A 81 3.43 -19.31 17.30
N TYR A 82 2.74 -18.34 16.73
CA TYR A 82 2.47 -17.03 17.32
C TYR A 82 1.00 -16.64 17.17
N ASN A 83 0.42 -16.05 18.22
CA ASN A 83 -0.88 -15.40 18.10
C ASN A 83 -0.68 -14.01 17.45
N ALA A 84 -1.50 -13.66 16.49
CA ALA A 84 -1.39 -12.38 15.79
C ALA A 84 -2.75 -11.68 15.71
N ILE A 85 -2.78 -10.41 16.11
CA ILE A 85 -3.97 -9.58 16.26
C ILE A 85 -3.80 -8.28 15.51
N LEU A 86 -4.84 -7.87 14.78
CA LEU A 86 -4.98 -6.54 14.18
C LEU A 86 -6.06 -5.76 14.93
N LEU A 87 -5.70 -4.59 15.41
CA LEU A 87 -6.60 -3.65 16.08
C LEU A 87 -6.65 -2.35 15.26
N ALA A 88 -7.82 -1.94 14.76
CA ALA A 88 -7.93 -0.68 14.04
C ALA A 88 -9.28 -0.01 14.25
N HIS A 89 -9.27 1.33 14.31
CA HIS A 89 -10.48 2.12 14.47
C HIS A 89 -11.32 2.12 13.17
N GLY A 90 -12.62 1.98 13.34
CA GLY A 90 -13.60 1.95 12.26
C GLY A 90 -14.41 0.67 12.22
N LYS A 91 -15.41 0.64 11.34
CA LYS A 91 -16.38 -0.48 11.27
C LYS A 91 -15.81 -1.74 10.63
N SER A 92 -14.73 -1.63 9.85
CA SER A 92 -14.15 -2.73 9.07
C SER A 92 -12.69 -2.53 8.71
N THR A 93 -11.96 -1.64 9.37
CA THR A 93 -10.58 -1.31 9.00
C THR A 93 -9.64 -2.49 9.28
N ALA A 94 -9.66 -3.03 10.50
CA ALA A 94 -8.87 -4.22 10.84
C ALA A 94 -9.31 -5.44 10.04
N SER A 95 -10.61 -5.67 9.91
CA SER A 95 -11.17 -6.77 9.13
C SER A 95 -10.79 -6.71 7.66
N SER A 96 -10.72 -5.52 7.05
CA SER A 96 -10.31 -5.36 5.66
C SER A 96 -8.84 -5.68 5.46
N ILE A 97 -7.95 -5.21 6.34
CA ILE A 97 -6.53 -5.54 6.31
C ILE A 97 -6.33 -7.05 6.51
N GLN A 98 -6.99 -7.62 7.52
CA GLN A 98 -6.96 -9.06 7.79
C GLN A 98 -7.34 -9.89 6.56
N GLN A 99 -8.45 -9.54 5.91
CA GLN A 99 -8.95 -10.27 4.76
C GLN A 99 -7.92 -10.28 3.61
N VAL A 100 -7.31 -9.13 3.32
CA VAL A 100 -6.26 -9.02 2.29
C VAL A 100 -5.05 -9.88 2.67
N VAL A 101 -4.55 -9.73 3.89
CA VAL A 101 -3.34 -10.43 4.35
C VAL A 101 -3.58 -11.95 4.41
N ASN A 102 -4.67 -12.40 5.04
CA ASN A 102 -4.97 -13.82 5.14
C ASN A 102 -5.18 -14.45 3.76
N THR A 103 -5.77 -13.71 2.80
CA THR A 103 -5.93 -14.19 1.42
C THR A 103 -4.58 -14.30 0.70
N LEU A 104 -3.71 -13.31 0.81
CA LEU A 104 -2.40 -13.33 0.16
C LEU A 104 -1.44 -14.35 0.79
N CYS A 105 -1.51 -14.55 2.10
CA CYS A 105 -0.76 -15.61 2.79
C CYS A 105 -1.36 -17.00 2.53
N GLY A 106 -2.60 -17.10 2.03
CA GLY A 106 -3.30 -18.38 1.88
C GLY A 106 -3.57 -19.09 3.20
N ASN A 107 -3.54 -18.38 4.32
CA ASN A 107 -3.72 -18.91 5.66
C ASN A 107 -4.37 -17.87 6.59
N TYR A 108 -5.01 -18.34 7.69
CA TYR A 108 -5.54 -17.46 8.72
C TYR A 108 -4.42 -17.06 9.69
N ILE A 109 -3.80 -15.93 9.44
CA ILE A 109 -2.68 -15.41 10.23
C ILE A 109 -3.19 -14.53 11.37
N PHE A 110 -3.93 -13.48 11.02
CA PHE A 110 -4.40 -12.47 11.96
C PHE A 110 -5.86 -12.67 12.35
N GLU A 111 -6.16 -12.48 13.65
CA GLU A 111 -7.48 -12.10 14.12
C GLU A 111 -7.64 -10.58 14.02
N ALA A 112 -8.84 -10.10 13.74
CA ALA A 112 -9.10 -8.67 13.56
C ALA A 112 -10.18 -8.17 14.53
N PHE A 113 -9.92 -7.01 15.15
CA PHE A 113 -10.86 -6.29 15.98
C PHE A 113 -11.04 -4.88 15.43
N ASP A 114 -12.22 -4.64 14.86
CA ASP A 114 -12.65 -3.30 14.44
C ASP A 114 -13.12 -2.54 15.67
N MET A 115 -12.43 -1.46 16.01
CA MET A 115 -12.67 -0.71 17.25
C MET A 115 -13.54 0.52 16.99
N PRO A 116 -14.53 0.85 17.88
CA PRO A 116 -15.15 2.16 17.88
C PRO A 116 -14.10 3.28 18.01
N ILE A 117 -14.40 4.48 17.49
CA ILE A 117 -13.46 5.63 17.55
C ILE A 117 -13.17 6.05 19.00
N ASP A 118 -14.12 5.84 19.87
CA ASP A 118 -14.10 6.19 21.30
C ASP A 118 -13.81 5.00 22.21
N VAL A 119 -13.25 3.90 21.67
CA VAL A 119 -12.94 2.69 22.45
C VAL A 119 -11.97 2.99 23.60
N SER A 120 -12.26 2.49 24.78
CA SER A 120 -11.36 2.60 25.92
C SER A 120 -10.29 1.50 25.91
N LEU A 121 -9.16 1.74 26.60
CA LEU A 121 -8.10 0.72 26.75
C LEU A 121 -8.57 -0.51 27.50
N GLU A 122 -9.49 -0.37 28.44
CA GLU A 122 -10.09 -1.48 29.16
C GLU A 122 -10.88 -2.39 28.20
N GLN A 123 -11.60 -1.82 27.25
CA GLN A 123 -12.32 -2.58 26.23
C GLN A 123 -11.35 -3.30 25.29
N ILE A 124 -10.26 -2.63 24.89
CA ILE A 124 -9.21 -3.26 24.07
C ILE A 124 -8.60 -4.46 24.83
N ASN A 125 -8.27 -4.28 26.11
CA ASN A 125 -7.75 -5.35 26.94
C ASN A 125 -8.73 -6.52 27.05
N ALA A 126 -10.02 -6.24 27.21
CA ALA A 126 -11.03 -7.28 27.27
C ALA A 126 -11.09 -8.11 25.98
N TYR A 127 -11.01 -7.48 24.80
CA TYR A 127 -10.95 -8.17 23.51
C TYR A 127 -9.69 -9.03 23.37
N VAL A 128 -8.52 -8.46 23.69
CA VAL A 128 -7.26 -9.19 23.63
C VAL A 128 -7.27 -10.37 24.59
N GLN A 129 -7.73 -10.18 25.82
CA GLN A 129 -7.83 -11.23 26.84
C GLN A 129 -8.80 -12.32 26.42
N GLU A 130 -9.98 -11.99 25.90
CA GLU A 130 -10.93 -12.97 25.37
C GLU A 130 -10.32 -13.78 24.24
N TYR A 131 -9.61 -13.13 23.31
CA TYR A 131 -8.93 -13.82 22.22
C TYR A 131 -7.86 -14.78 22.77
N LEU A 132 -6.95 -14.30 23.62
CA LEU A 132 -5.85 -15.11 24.15
C LEU A 132 -6.34 -16.30 24.99
N SER A 133 -7.42 -16.12 25.76
CA SER A 133 -8.01 -17.21 26.57
C SER A 133 -8.65 -18.31 25.71
N ASN A 134 -9.06 -18.00 24.50
CA ASN A 134 -9.64 -18.96 23.55
C ASN A 134 -8.58 -19.64 22.66
N GLN A 135 -7.33 -19.18 22.70
CA GLN A 135 -6.26 -19.76 21.88
C GLN A 135 -5.56 -20.94 22.59
N SER A 136 -4.90 -21.73 21.78
CA SER A 136 -4.05 -22.81 22.28
C SER A 136 -2.91 -22.27 23.17
N SER A 137 -2.69 -22.86 24.33
CA SER A 137 -1.57 -22.54 25.22
C SER A 137 -0.18 -22.85 24.63
N SER A 138 -0.13 -23.36 23.38
CA SER A 138 1.11 -23.75 22.70
C SER A 138 1.79 -22.62 21.96
N ALA A 139 1.16 -21.45 21.81
CA ALA A 139 1.78 -20.31 21.15
C ALA A 139 2.97 -19.77 21.95
N LYS A 140 4.07 -19.45 21.26
CA LYS A 140 5.30 -18.97 21.89
C LYS A 140 5.28 -17.47 22.18
N GLY A 141 4.43 -16.70 21.50
CA GLY A 141 4.35 -15.24 21.67
C GLY A 141 3.13 -14.64 21.00
N ASN A 142 2.92 -13.35 21.30
CA ASN A 142 1.79 -12.58 20.82
C ASN A 142 2.28 -11.37 19.99
N ILE A 143 1.69 -11.14 18.86
CA ILE A 143 1.98 -10.03 17.94
C ILE A 143 0.72 -9.19 17.80
N VAL A 144 0.79 -7.91 18.16
CA VAL A 144 -0.34 -6.99 18.12
C VAL A 144 0.01 -5.80 17.23
N LEU A 145 -0.72 -5.65 16.15
CA LEU A 145 -0.59 -4.53 15.23
C LEU A 145 -1.81 -3.62 15.40
N PHE A 146 -1.60 -2.30 15.52
CA PHE A 146 -2.70 -1.36 15.67
C PHE A 146 -2.46 -0.07 14.86
N ASP A 147 -3.53 0.64 14.53
CA ASP A 147 -3.48 1.78 13.63
C ASP A 147 -3.03 3.08 14.31
N MET A 148 -3.62 3.44 15.43
CA MET A 148 -3.41 4.70 16.14
C MET A 148 -3.28 4.49 17.64
N GLY A 149 -2.54 5.36 18.31
CA GLY A 149 -2.45 5.41 19.75
C GLY A 149 -1.02 5.35 20.29
N SER A 150 -0.90 5.42 21.61
CA SER A 150 0.38 5.34 22.29
C SER A 150 0.89 3.91 22.36
N LEU A 151 1.96 3.63 21.62
CA LEU A 151 2.64 2.34 21.63
C LEU A 151 2.99 1.89 23.06
N ARG A 152 3.58 2.78 23.87
CA ARG A 152 3.98 2.49 25.25
C ARG A 152 2.79 2.15 26.14
N GLN A 153 1.65 2.82 25.94
CA GLN A 153 0.45 2.57 26.74
C GLN A 153 -0.18 1.26 26.32
N MET A 154 -0.35 0.99 25.03
CA MET A 154 -0.86 -0.25 24.49
C MET A 154 -0.02 -1.45 24.94
N PHE A 155 1.30 -1.37 24.80
CA PHE A 155 2.22 -2.41 25.26
C PHE A 155 2.03 -2.74 26.75
N ARG A 156 1.95 -1.70 27.59
CA ARG A 156 1.81 -1.84 29.04
C ARG A 156 0.49 -2.51 29.43
N GLU A 157 -0.58 -2.17 28.75
CA GLU A 157 -1.91 -2.71 29.04
C GLU A 157 -2.04 -4.16 28.55
N ILE A 158 -1.55 -4.50 27.37
CA ILE A 158 -1.58 -5.87 26.86
C ILE A 158 -0.66 -6.79 27.67
N LYS A 159 0.49 -6.28 28.15
CA LYS A 159 1.41 -7.03 29.01
C LYS A 159 0.76 -7.50 30.31
N LYS A 160 -0.28 -6.82 30.81
CA LYS A 160 -1.01 -7.23 32.01
C LYS A 160 -1.85 -8.50 31.81
N VAL A 161 -2.23 -8.80 30.57
CA VAL A 161 -3.10 -9.93 30.22
C VAL A 161 -2.37 -11.09 29.55
N SER A 162 -1.05 -10.98 29.40
CA SER A 162 -0.22 -12.02 28.77
C SER A 162 1.17 -12.10 29.42
N ASP A 163 1.55 -13.32 29.80
CA ASP A 163 2.90 -13.65 30.31
C ASP A 163 3.87 -14.09 29.20
N GLN A 164 3.37 -14.25 27.97
CA GLN A 164 4.16 -14.66 26.81
C GLN A 164 4.97 -13.49 26.22
N GLU A 165 5.92 -13.79 25.34
CA GLU A 165 6.61 -12.77 24.56
C GLU A 165 5.59 -11.91 23.79
N LEU A 166 5.86 -10.61 23.69
CA LEU A 166 4.92 -9.64 23.13
C LEU A 166 5.62 -8.66 22.20
N ILE A 167 5.17 -8.61 20.95
CA ILE A 167 5.45 -7.54 20.00
C ILE A 167 4.20 -6.68 19.86
N VAL A 168 4.37 -5.36 19.99
CA VAL A 168 3.30 -4.39 19.74
C VAL A 168 3.81 -3.35 18.74
N VAL A 169 3.11 -3.18 17.61
CA VAL A 169 3.48 -2.27 16.52
C VAL A 169 2.34 -1.34 16.23
N ASN A 170 2.58 -0.04 16.19
CA ASN A 170 1.62 0.98 15.81
C ASN A 170 1.71 1.37 14.32
N ASN A 171 0.81 2.23 13.86
CA ASN A 171 0.73 2.71 12.48
C ASN A 171 0.63 1.57 11.45
N VAL A 172 -0.17 0.54 11.76
CA VAL A 172 -0.33 -0.60 10.87
C VAL A 172 -0.80 -0.17 9.49
N SER A 173 -0.13 -0.69 8.49
CA SER A 173 -0.54 -0.63 7.09
C SER A 173 -0.76 -2.05 6.54
N THR A 174 -1.48 -2.17 5.43
CA THR A 174 -1.68 -3.47 4.77
C THR A 174 -0.34 -4.10 4.36
N ALA A 175 0.62 -3.30 3.89
CA ALA A 175 1.94 -3.77 3.50
C ALA A 175 2.75 -4.31 4.68
N MET A 176 2.76 -3.59 5.81
CA MET A 176 3.39 -4.03 7.06
C MET A 176 2.76 -5.32 7.56
N ALA A 177 1.43 -5.38 7.65
CA ALA A 177 0.72 -6.56 8.11
C ALA A 177 0.99 -7.77 7.20
N LEU A 178 1.11 -7.59 5.89
CA LEU A 178 1.44 -8.65 4.94
C LEU A 178 2.86 -9.20 5.18
N ASP A 179 3.87 -8.34 5.32
CA ASP A 179 5.24 -8.81 5.54
C ASP A 179 5.37 -9.53 6.89
N ILE A 180 4.78 -8.98 7.96
CA ILE A 180 4.75 -9.65 9.27
C ILE A 180 4.00 -10.98 9.16
N GLY A 181 2.87 -11.03 8.45
CA GLY A 181 2.12 -12.25 8.19
C GLY A 181 2.93 -13.33 7.48
N LEU A 182 3.70 -12.96 6.46
CA LEU A 182 4.59 -13.88 5.75
C LEU A 182 5.73 -14.39 6.65
N ARG A 183 6.27 -13.57 7.55
CA ARG A 183 7.28 -13.97 8.55
C ARG A 183 6.72 -14.95 9.57
N ILE A 184 5.49 -14.68 10.06
CA ILE A 184 4.78 -15.62 10.94
C ILE A 184 4.58 -16.97 10.24
N GLN A 185 4.17 -16.97 8.99
CA GLN A 185 3.94 -18.18 8.19
C GLN A 185 5.21 -18.99 7.97
N ARG A 186 6.37 -18.33 7.83
CA ARG A 186 7.68 -18.99 7.72
C ARG A 186 8.21 -19.47 9.07
N ASN A 187 7.54 -19.16 10.17
CA ASN A 187 8.02 -19.39 11.53
C ASN A 187 9.36 -18.70 11.82
N ASP A 188 9.55 -17.47 11.32
CA ASP A 188 10.73 -16.67 11.62
C ASP A 188 10.87 -16.49 13.15
N PRO A 189 12.07 -16.40 13.71
CA PRO A 189 12.28 -16.16 15.14
C PRO A 189 11.57 -14.87 15.59
N PHE A 190 11.03 -14.87 16.80
CA PHE A 190 10.23 -13.77 17.34
C PHE A 190 11.03 -12.44 17.34
N GLN A 191 12.31 -12.49 17.72
CA GLN A 191 13.20 -11.34 17.70
C GLN A 191 13.38 -10.79 16.27
N THR A 192 13.53 -11.65 15.25
CA THR A 192 13.66 -11.23 13.85
C THR A 192 12.40 -10.52 13.35
N ILE A 193 11.21 -10.97 13.81
CA ILE A 193 9.94 -10.28 13.50
C ILE A 193 9.90 -8.92 14.18
N ALA A 194 10.37 -8.82 15.44
CA ALA A 194 10.43 -7.55 16.17
C ALA A 194 11.36 -6.53 15.48
N GLU A 195 12.58 -6.94 15.15
CA GLU A 195 13.57 -6.11 14.45
C GLU A 195 13.06 -5.63 13.08
N ALA A 196 12.43 -6.52 12.31
CA ALA A 196 11.81 -6.15 11.04
C ALA A 196 10.67 -5.14 11.23
N SER A 197 9.91 -5.26 12.32
CA SER A 197 8.79 -4.36 12.61
C SER A 197 9.26 -2.93 12.92
N GLU A 198 10.46 -2.75 13.46
CA GLU A 198 11.06 -1.42 13.70
C GLU A 198 11.47 -0.73 12.39
N GLY A 199 11.78 -1.50 11.35
CA GLY A 199 12.22 -1.00 10.04
C GLY A 199 11.11 -0.37 9.18
N TYR A 200 9.84 -0.48 9.57
CA TYR A 200 8.72 0.15 8.88
C TYR A 200 8.60 1.64 9.23
N GLY A 201 9.68 2.40 9.13
CA GLY A 201 9.63 3.85 9.10
C GLY A 201 8.73 4.30 7.94
N VAL A 202 7.84 5.24 8.20
CA VAL A 202 6.94 5.79 7.17
C VAL A 202 7.77 6.61 6.19
N THR A 203 8.31 5.98 5.15
CA THR A 203 8.80 6.68 3.97
C THR A 203 7.59 7.01 3.11
N THR A 204 7.06 8.20 3.27
CA THR A 204 6.02 8.72 2.38
C THR A 204 6.70 9.45 1.24
N GLU A 205 6.64 8.89 0.05
CA GLU A 205 6.99 9.60 -1.17
C GLU A 205 5.73 10.33 -1.65
N ALA A 206 5.82 11.65 -1.76
CA ALA A 206 4.77 12.45 -2.34
C ALA A 206 5.26 13.02 -3.67
N GLN A 207 4.52 12.74 -4.74
CA GLN A 207 4.72 13.40 -6.03
C GLN A 207 3.62 14.45 -6.19
N TYR A 208 4.04 15.68 -6.40
CA TYR A 208 3.13 16.79 -6.69
C TYR A 208 3.05 16.99 -8.21
N TYR A 209 1.84 17.06 -8.71
CA TYR A 209 1.55 17.38 -10.10
C TYR A 209 0.74 18.68 -10.16
N GLU A 210 1.33 19.74 -10.72
CA GLU A 210 0.67 21.04 -10.83
C GLU A 210 -0.54 21.05 -11.78
N GLY A 211 -0.75 19.96 -12.50
CA GLY A 211 -1.80 19.86 -13.52
C GLY A 211 -1.39 20.44 -14.87
N LEU A 212 -2.29 20.31 -15.84
CA LEU A 212 -2.10 20.95 -17.16
C LEU A 212 -2.47 22.42 -17.05
N SER A 213 -1.49 23.30 -17.19
CA SER A 213 -1.73 24.74 -17.26
C SER A 213 -2.42 25.11 -18.57
N ASN A 214 -3.44 25.99 -18.48
CA ASN A 214 -4.03 26.61 -19.66
C ASN A 214 -3.22 27.82 -20.14
N ARG A 215 -2.11 28.15 -19.49
CA ARG A 215 -1.21 29.22 -19.86
C ARG A 215 -0.07 28.70 -20.73
N LYS A 216 0.52 29.57 -21.51
CA LYS A 216 1.78 29.28 -22.19
C LYS A 216 2.83 28.91 -21.17
N ASN A 217 3.52 27.80 -21.37
CA ASN A 217 4.49 27.31 -20.39
C ASN A 217 5.82 26.91 -21.04
N ILE A 218 6.82 26.83 -20.18
CA ILE A 218 8.13 26.26 -20.47
C ILE A 218 8.33 25.07 -19.53
N ILE A 219 8.73 23.94 -20.07
CA ILE A 219 9.04 22.75 -19.28
C ILE A 219 10.54 22.73 -19.02
N VAL A 220 10.91 22.50 -17.76
CA VAL A 220 12.30 22.30 -17.33
C VAL A 220 12.45 20.90 -16.76
N SER A 221 13.48 20.18 -17.22
CA SER A 221 13.70 18.80 -16.79
C SER A 221 15.18 18.49 -16.59
N CYS A 222 15.50 17.77 -15.53
CA CYS A 222 16.87 17.40 -15.17
C CYS A 222 16.99 15.88 -14.96
N MET A 223 18.08 15.29 -15.47
CA MET A 223 18.37 13.87 -15.33
C MET A 223 18.85 13.50 -13.91
N SER A 224 19.47 14.43 -13.20
CA SER A 224 19.96 14.23 -11.82
C SER A 224 18.87 14.34 -10.73
N GLY A 225 17.60 14.53 -11.14
CA GLY A 225 16.46 14.68 -10.24
C GLY A 225 15.89 16.09 -10.18
N VAL A 226 14.91 16.28 -9.28
CA VAL A 226 14.09 17.50 -9.22
C VAL A 226 14.88 18.75 -8.75
N GLY A 227 15.99 18.60 -8.02
CA GLY A 227 16.72 19.71 -7.42
C GLY A 227 17.20 20.78 -8.41
N LEU A 228 17.90 20.39 -9.48
CA LEU A 228 18.43 21.35 -10.46
C LEU A 228 17.32 21.93 -11.33
N SER A 229 16.28 21.16 -11.67
CA SER A 229 15.11 21.67 -12.39
C SER A 229 14.32 22.71 -11.59
N GLU A 230 14.22 22.55 -10.27
CA GLU A 230 13.61 23.53 -9.38
C GLU A 230 14.44 24.83 -9.30
N GLU A 231 15.76 24.74 -9.31
CA GLU A 231 16.63 25.92 -9.31
C GLU A 231 16.57 26.67 -10.64
N LEU A 232 16.56 25.95 -11.76
CA LEU A 232 16.31 26.54 -13.07
C LEU A 232 14.93 27.18 -13.15
N LYS A 233 13.90 26.55 -12.60
CA LYS A 233 12.56 27.15 -12.48
C LYS A 233 12.61 28.47 -11.70
N LYS A 234 13.22 28.52 -10.52
CA LYS A 234 13.38 29.75 -9.72
C LYS A 234 14.11 30.86 -10.49
N LEU A 235 15.16 30.49 -11.21
CA LEU A 235 15.91 31.43 -12.04
C LEU A 235 15.03 32.01 -13.16
N MET A 236 14.24 31.18 -13.82
CA MET A 236 13.33 31.60 -14.89
C MET A 236 12.18 32.46 -14.35
N ASP A 237 11.54 32.03 -13.25
CA ASP A 237 10.47 32.79 -12.58
C ASP A 237 10.94 34.19 -12.13
N ALA A 238 12.23 34.31 -11.77
CA ALA A 238 12.85 35.59 -11.39
C ALA A 238 13.28 36.49 -12.56
N THR A 239 13.33 35.97 -13.79
CA THR A 239 13.89 36.68 -14.95
C THR A 239 12.93 36.85 -16.12
N LEU A 240 12.00 35.89 -16.30
CA LEU A 240 11.02 35.93 -17.36
C LEU A 240 9.72 36.60 -16.87
N SER A 241 9.02 37.22 -17.78
CA SER A 241 7.82 37.99 -17.42
C SER A 241 6.57 37.11 -17.44
N PRO A 242 5.59 37.32 -16.55
CA PRO A 242 4.27 36.71 -16.74
C PRO A 242 3.68 37.16 -18.08
N PRO A 243 3.09 36.27 -18.91
CA PRO A 243 2.33 35.09 -18.49
C PRO A 243 2.98 33.72 -18.76
N LEU A 244 4.31 33.64 -18.97
CA LEU A 244 4.97 32.35 -19.13
C LEU A 244 5.08 31.66 -17.79
N GLU A 245 4.56 30.43 -17.71
CA GLU A 245 4.64 29.56 -16.54
C GLU A 245 5.79 28.56 -16.71
N VAL A 246 6.57 28.34 -15.66
CA VAL A 246 7.66 27.37 -15.69
C VAL A 246 7.26 26.11 -14.92
N ILE A 247 7.26 24.96 -15.60
CA ILE A 247 6.86 23.67 -15.05
C ILE A 247 8.09 22.77 -14.95
N ALA A 248 8.44 22.35 -13.75
CA ALA A 248 9.50 21.38 -13.53
C ALA A 248 8.91 19.95 -13.67
N VAL A 249 9.53 19.11 -14.50
CA VAL A 249 9.11 17.73 -14.77
C VAL A 249 10.30 16.81 -14.61
N ASP A 250 10.10 15.66 -13.98
CA ASP A 250 11.12 14.60 -13.90
C ASP A 250 11.52 14.11 -15.30
N TYR A 251 12.80 13.82 -15.51
CA TYR A 251 13.31 13.43 -16.84
C TYR A 251 12.68 12.14 -17.38
N LYS A 252 12.44 11.14 -16.53
CA LYS A 252 11.81 9.87 -16.95
C LYS A 252 10.37 10.11 -17.37
N GLN A 253 9.67 10.98 -16.64
CA GLN A 253 8.30 11.37 -16.97
C GLN A 253 8.27 12.15 -18.29
N LEU A 254 9.15 13.15 -18.46
CA LEU A 254 9.27 13.90 -19.70
C LEU A 254 9.57 12.97 -20.89
N HIS A 255 10.54 12.07 -20.74
CA HIS A 255 10.90 11.10 -21.78
C HIS A 255 9.71 10.21 -22.17
N THR A 256 8.93 9.74 -21.19
CA THR A 256 7.73 8.94 -21.43
C THR A 256 6.67 9.73 -22.18
N LEU A 257 6.41 10.98 -21.79
CA LEU A 257 5.46 11.87 -22.46
C LEU A 257 5.85 12.19 -23.90
N LEU A 258 7.15 12.46 -24.14
CA LEU A 258 7.70 12.69 -25.48
C LEU A 258 7.62 11.43 -26.35
N SER A 259 7.99 10.26 -25.80
CA SER A 259 7.94 8.98 -26.52
C SER A 259 6.51 8.56 -26.88
N ASN A 260 5.54 8.88 -26.04
CA ASN A 260 4.12 8.62 -26.28
C ASN A 260 3.44 9.68 -27.17
N ASN A 261 4.16 10.72 -27.57
CA ASN A 261 3.64 11.83 -28.37
C ASN A 261 2.39 12.48 -27.75
N ASP A 262 2.43 12.76 -26.43
CA ASP A 262 1.28 13.32 -25.69
C ASP A 262 1.06 14.79 -26.02
N ARG A 263 0.46 15.04 -27.19
CA ARG A 263 0.14 16.40 -27.69
C ARG A 263 -0.76 17.19 -26.75
N LYS A 264 -1.56 16.52 -25.94
CA LYS A 264 -2.45 17.20 -24.99
C LYS A 264 -1.66 17.83 -23.86
N PHE A 265 -0.69 17.11 -23.33
CA PHE A 265 0.21 17.62 -22.30
C PHE A 265 1.01 18.82 -22.79
N PHE A 266 1.53 18.76 -24.00
CA PHE A 266 2.37 19.79 -24.58
C PHE A 266 1.62 20.91 -25.32
N SER A 267 0.28 20.95 -25.29
CA SER A 267 -0.54 21.88 -26.09
C SER A 267 -0.22 23.37 -25.90
N ASN A 268 0.22 23.75 -24.71
CA ASN A 268 0.58 25.13 -24.36
C ASN A 268 2.10 25.34 -24.16
N THR A 269 2.90 24.30 -24.36
CA THR A 269 4.35 24.33 -24.15
C THR A 269 5.03 25.07 -25.34
N GLN A 270 5.82 26.06 -24.99
CA GLN A 270 6.56 26.88 -25.96
C GLN A 270 7.99 26.39 -26.16
N LEU A 271 8.57 25.80 -25.12
CA LEU A 271 9.95 25.43 -25.04
C LEU A 271 10.13 24.32 -23.98
N ILE A 272 11.04 23.39 -24.24
CA ILE A 272 11.50 22.43 -23.27
C ILE A 272 13.01 22.65 -23.05
N LEU A 273 13.39 22.81 -21.77
CA LEU A 273 14.77 22.90 -21.35
C LEU A 273 15.17 21.63 -20.61
N THR A 274 16.28 21.03 -21.00
CA THR A 274 16.80 19.80 -20.39
C THR A 274 18.27 19.99 -19.99
N THR A 275 18.75 19.21 -19.04
CA THR A 275 20.17 19.17 -18.67
C THR A 275 20.94 18.05 -19.39
N THR A 276 20.29 17.35 -20.31
CA THR A 276 20.89 16.31 -21.14
C THR A 276 20.31 16.39 -22.55
N ASP A 277 21.04 15.85 -23.51
CA ASP A 277 20.55 15.78 -24.87
C ASP A 277 19.41 14.75 -24.98
N VAL A 278 18.35 15.14 -25.66
CA VAL A 278 17.24 14.25 -26.03
C VAL A 278 17.51 13.78 -27.45
N SER A 279 17.40 12.47 -27.68
CA SER A 279 17.65 11.91 -29.01
C SER A 279 16.69 12.52 -30.04
N ASP A 280 17.22 12.81 -31.21
CA ASP A 280 16.50 13.51 -32.31
C ASP A 280 15.20 12.78 -32.75
N ASP A 281 15.05 11.51 -32.45
CA ASP A 281 13.85 10.73 -32.81
C ASP A 281 12.71 10.89 -31.83
N ILE A 282 13.00 11.42 -30.61
CA ILE A 282 12.01 11.58 -29.54
C ILE A 282 11.46 13.01 -29.59
N GLY A 283 10.15 13.15 -29.70
CA GLY A 283 9.46 14.44 -29.65
C GLY A 283 9.42 15.23 -30.97
N ARG A 284 9.98 14.72 -32.08
CA ARG A 284 9.91 15.39 -33.40
C ARG A 284 8.48 15.72 -33.82
N ASP A 285 7.54 14.81 -33.55
CA ASP A 285 6.14 14.96 -33.97
C ASP A 285 5.35 15.96 -33.12
N ILE A 286 5.91 16.40 -31.99
CA ILE A 286 5.26 17.35 -31.08
C ILE A 286 5.48 18.80 -31.60
N GLY A 287 6.55 19.04 -32.32
CA GLY A 287 6.84 20.32 -32.93
C GLY A 287 7.30 21.41 -31.94
N ILE A 288 7.83 21.04 -30.79
CA ILE A 288 8.33 21.94 -29.76
C ILE A 288 9.86 21.89 -29.75
N ASP A 289 10.49 23.07 -29.68
CA ASP A 289 11.95 23.15 -29.55
C ASP A 289 12.42 22.65 -28.19
N ILE A 290 13.35 21.67 -28.19
CA ILE A 290 13.99 21.12 -26.97
C ILE A 290 15.45 21.62 -26.98
N PHE A 291 15.87 22.20 -25.85
CA PHE A 291 17.25 22.69 -25.72
C PHE A 291 17.90 22.07 -24.47
N ASN A 292 19.12 21.61 -24.64
CA ASN A 292 20.00 21.33 -23.52
C ASN A 292 20.52 22.66 -22.97
N VAL A 293 20.33 22.94 -21.68
CA VAL A 293 20.74 24.23 -21.07
C VAL A 293 22.24 24.45 -21.17
N TYR A 294 23.06 23.40 -21.19
CA TYR A 294 24.52 23.53 -21.38
C TYR A 294 24.91 24.01 -22.75
N ASN A 295 24.02 23.90 -23.74
CA ASN A 295 24.24 24.48 -25.07
C ASN A 295 24.02 26.01 -25.10
N ALA A 296 23.64 26.62 -23.95
CA ALA A 296 23.59 28.09 -23.84
C ALA A 296 24.96 28.77 -24.04
N PHE A 297 26.05 28.02 -23.84
CA PHE A 297 27.41 28.50 -24.14
C PHE A 297 27.72 28.56 -25.65
N ASP A 298 26.98 27.81 -26.46
CA ASP A 298 27.11 27.92 -27.93
C ASP A 298 26.29 29.09 -28.46
N ARG A 299 26.92 29.92 -29.27
CA ARG A 299 26.27 31.13 -29.80
C ARG A 299 25.06 30.83 -30.68
N ALA A 300 25.11 29.79 -31.51
CA ALA A 300 24.01 29.45 -32.42
C ALA A 300 22.80 28.92 -31.62
N SER A 301 23.01 28.03 -30.65
CA SER A 301 21.99 27.49 -29.77
C SER A 301 21.37 28.56 -28.88
N SER A 302 22.18 29.47 -28.34
CA SER A 302 21.72 30.60 -27.54
C SER A 302 20.82 31.52 -28.36
N LEU A 303 21.19 31.89 -29.60
CA LEU A 303 20.37 32.71 -30.50
C LEU A 303 19.04 32.03 -30.85
N LYS A 304 19.05 30.73 -31.07
CA LYS A 304 17.83 29.95 -31.33
C LYS A 304 16.88 29.98 -30.12
N MET A 305 17.37 29.72 -28.91
CA MET A 305 16.61 29.80 -27.68
C MET A 305 16.03 31.20 -27.46
N GLN A 306 16.81 32.27 -27.67
CA GLN A 306 16.32 33.64 -27.59
C GLN A 306 15.19 33.89 -28.60
N SER A 307 15.30 33.38 -29.82
CA SER A 307 14.24 33.49 -30.83
C SER A 307 12.93 32.83 -30.38
N VAL A 308 13.00 31.67 -29.74
CA VAL A 308 11.81 30.97 -29.23
C VAL A 308 11.18 31.74 -28.06
N LEU A 309 11.96 32.23 -27.11
CA LEU A 309 11.48 33.05 -25.99
C LEU A 309 10.81 34.34 -26.48
N ARG A 310 11.39 34.99 -27.50
CA ARG A 310 10.78 36.18 -28.13
C ARG A 310 9.44 35.86 -28.79
N LYS A 311 9.33 34.74 -29.50
CA LYS A 311 8.05 34.26 -30.05
C LYS A 311 7.02 33.92 -28.97
N ALA A 312 7.46 33.48 -27.82
CA ALA A 312 6.61 33.24 -26.67
C ALA A 312 6.08 34.52 -26.00
N GLY A 313 6.66 35.67 -26.33
CA GLY A 313 6.22 37.01 -25.89
C GLY A 313 7.17 37.70 -24.91
N GLU A 314 8.36 37.14 -24.68
CA GLU A 314 9.35 37.74 -23.77
C GLU A 314 10.03 38.97 -24.37
N SER A 315 10.33 39.97 -23.52
CA SER A 315 11.10 41.15 -23.91
C SER A 315 12.57 40.80 -24.09
N GLN A 316 13.27 41.58 -24.98
CA GLN A 316 14.70 41.35 -25.16
C GLN A 316 15.49 41.55 -23.87
N ALA A 317 15.11 42.49 -23.01
CA ALA A 317 15.78 42.72 -21.71
C ALA A 317 15.62 41.53 -20.74
N SER A 318 14.43 40.93 -20.70
CA SER A 318 14.19 39.72 -19.89
C SER A 318 15.01 38.51 -20.40
N ILE A 319 15.06 38.36 -21.74
CA ILE A 319 15.82 37.29 -22.40
C ILE A 319 17.32 37.44 -22.12
N ASP A 320 17.88 38.65 -22.29
CA ASP A 320 19.29 38.92 -22.04
C ASP A 320 19.65 38.67 -20.55
N THR A 321 18.79 39.10 -19.63
CA THR A 321 18.94 38.85 -18.21
C THR A 321 18.90 37.37 -17.89
N PHE A 322 17.96 36.63 -18.49
CA PHE A 322 17.84 35.18 -18.30
C PHE A 322 19.11 34.46 -18.78
N ILE A 323 19.56 34.75 -20.00
CA ILE A 323 20.74 34.10 -20.59
C ILE A 323 21.99 34.39 -19.75
N ASP A 324 22.20 35.63 -19.33
CA ASP A 324 23.36 36.01 -18.52
C ASP A 324 23.35 35.26 -17.16
N ARG A 325 22.21 35.18 -16.50
CA ARG A 325 22.08 34.44 -15.23
C ARG A 325 22.20 32.95 -15.44
N LEU A 326 21.65 32.37 -16.52
CA LEU A 326 21.77 30.95 -16.84
C LEU A 326 23.23 30.57 -17.07
N VAL A 327 23.97 31.35 -17.85
CA VAL A 327 25.40 31.10 -18.09
C VAL A 327 26.21 31.17 -16.79
N ARG A 328 25.94 32.15 -15.92
CA ARG A 328 26.61 32.26 -14.61
C ARG A 328 26.25 31.07 -13.71
N PHE A 329 24.98 30.68 -13.66
CA PHE A 329 24.51 29.54 -12.88
C PHE A 329 25.21 28.24 -13.29
N LEU A 330 25.26 27.95 -14.59
CA LEU A 330 25.91 26.76 -15.13
C LEU A 330 27.45 26.79 -15.06
N SER A 331 28.05 27.95 -14.85
CA SER A 331 29.53 28.10 -14.69
C SER A 331 30.01 27.81 -13.28
N ILE A 332 29.11 27.73 -12.30
CA ILE A 332 29.41 27.50 -10.88
C ILE A 332 29.25 26.01 -10.53
N GLU A 333 28.48 25.28 -11.28
CA GLU A 333 28.34 23.80 -11.16
C GLU A 333 29.35 23.07 -12.07
#